data_0b251eaff4edab121d2756956f73a6da
#
_entry.id   0b251eaff4edab121d2756956f73a6da
#
_cell.length_a   1.000
_cell.length_b   1.000
_cell.length_c   1.000
_cell.angle_alpha   90.00
_cell.angle_beta   90.00
_cell.angle_gamma   90.00
#
_symmetry.space_group_name_H-M   'P 1'
#
loop_
_entity.id
_entity.type
_entity.pdbx_description
1 polymer ?
#
loop_
_entity_poly.entity_id
_entity_poly.type
_entity_poly.pdbx_seq_one_letter_code
_entity_poly.pdbx_strand_id
1 'polypeptide(L)'
;MELWDAYDAEFNKLEGITLVRGEESTFSDDIFHLVCDIIVRHVDGTYLLMQRDTRKSYGGMWEATAGGSALKGETPLMCARRELAEETGIIANQLTEVGRMAVKETHSFYVEYLCVTDWDKNDIHLQEGETIAYKWVEKDELLAMKKDELVTERMQLFVDELKELGC
;
A
#
# COMPACT_ATOMS: atom_id res chain seq x y z
N MET A 1 11.26 17.47 -4.59
CA MET A 1 10.54 17.71 -3.30
C MET A 1 9.12 17.20 -3.48
N GLU A 2 8.75 16.20 -2.70
CA GLU A 2 7.39 15.64 -2.76
C GLU A 2 6.51 16.33 -1.71
N LEU A 3 5.37 16.81 -2.15
CA LEU A 3 4.42 17.56 -1.33
C LEU A 3 3.16 16.74 -1.10
N TRP A 4 2.61 16.81 0.10
CA TRP A 4 1.42 16.12 0.53
C TRP A 4 0.35 17.07 1.07
N ASP A 5 -0.90 16.67 0.93
CA ASP A 5 -1.99 17.28 1.69
C ASP A 5 -1.98 16.78 3.13
N ALA A 6 -2.46 17.63 4.04
CA ALA A 6 -2.58 17.32 5.46
C ALA A 6 -4.01 16.92 5.80
N TYR A 7 -4.15 15.94 6.69
CA TYR A 7 -5.43 15.45 7.21
C TYR A 7 -5.41 15.33 8.73
N ASP A 8 -6.58 15.42 9.36
CA ASP A 8 -6.75 15.05 10.76
C ASP A 8 -6.99 13.53 10.91
N ALA A 9 -7.16 13.05 12.15
CA ALA A 9 -7.36 11.64 12.43
C ALA A 9 -8.73 11.09 11.94
N GLU A 10 -9.69 11.95 11.64
CA GLU A 10 -10.99 11.63 11.06
C GLU A 10 -11.02 11.74 9.54
N PHE A 11 -9.85 11.92 8.93
CA PHE A 11 -9.68 12.08 7.49
C PHE A 11 -10.30 13.38 6.92
N ASN A 12 -10.40 14.43 7.70
CA ASN A 12 -10.74 15.74 7.17
C ASN A 12 -9.49 16.43 6.66
N LYS A 13 -9.55 16.94 5.43
CA LYS A 13 -8.44 17.71 4.84
C LYS A 13 -8.27 19.03 5.57
N LEU A 14 -7.03 19.31 5.96
CA LEU A 14 -6.67 20.56 6.64
C LEU A 14 -6.22 21.60 5.60
N GLU A 15 -7.12 22.52 5.28
CA GLU A 15 -6.88 23.54 4.26
C GLU A 15 -5.73 24.48 4.66
N GLY A 16 -4.91 24.85 3.69
CA GLY A 16 -3.78 25.74 3.86
C GLY A 16 -2.52 25.11 4.47
N ILE A 17 -2.56 23.81 4.83
CA ILE A 17 -1.40 23.07 5.32
C ILE A 17 -0.86 22.20 4.20
N THR A 18 0.44 22.32 3.94
CA THR A 18 1.16 21.45 3.00
C THR A 18 2.30 20.78 3.75
N LEU A 19 2.38 19.46 3.64
CA LEU A 19 3.44 18.67 4.25
C LEU A 19 4.54 18.37 3.22
N VAL A 20 5.77 18.18 3.70
CA VAL A 20 6.92 17.87 2.86
C VAL A 20 7.47 16.51 3.27
N ARG A 21 7.65 15.61 2.31
CA ARG A 21 8.26 14.31 2.55
C ARG A 21 9.68 14.46 3.11
N GLY A 22 9.98 13.74 4.19
CA GLY A 22 11.26 13.81 4.89
C GLY A 22 11.26 14.78 6.07
N GLU A 23 10.18 15.53 6.29
CA GLU A 23 10.01 16.45 7.41
C GLU A 23 8.99 15.96 8.46
N GLU A 24 8.67 14.67 8.46
CA GLU A 24 7.62 14.07 9.30
C GLU A 24 7.85 14.35 10.79
N SER A 25 9.11 14.44 11.23
CA SER A 25 9.45 14.77 12.62
C SER A 25 9.04 16.18 13.04
N THR A 26 8.68 17.05 12.10
CA THR A 26 8.22 18.42 12.35
C THR A 26 6.70 18.52 12.40
N PHE A 27 5.97 17.46 12.05
CA PHE A 27 4.51 17.48 12.02
C PHE A 27 3.95 17.48 13.44
N SER A 28 2.82 18.18 13.61
CA SER A 28 2.06 18.09 14.87
C SER A 28 1.42 16.70 15.00
N ASP A 29 1.27 16.22 16.24
CA ASP A 29 0.80 14.86 16.55
C ASP A 29 -0.54 14.47 15.91
N ASP A 30 -1.40 15.45 15.63
CA ASP A 30 -2.73 15.25 15.06
C ASP A 30 -2.78 15.52 13.55
N ILE A 31 -1.63 15.59 12.89
CA ILE A 31 -1.53 15.80 11.44
C ILE A 31 -0.99 14.55 10.77
N PHE A 32 -1.67 14.15 9.70
CA PHE A 32 -1.38 12.93 8.93
C PHE A 32 -1.28 13.24 7.43
N HIS A 33 -0.43 12.51 6.73
CA HIS A 33 -0.48 12.44 5.26
C HIS A 33 -1.20 11.16 4.82
N LEU A 34 -1.80 11.19 3.64
CA LEU A 34 -2.50 10.03 3.08
C LEU A 34 -1.52 9.02 2.50
N VAL A 35 -1.71 7.76 2.86
CA VAL A 35 -1.03 6.60 2.27
C VAL A 35 -2.07 5.61 1.78
N CYS A 36 -1.89 5.06 0.59
CA CYS A 36 -2.75 4.01 0.07
C CYS A 36 -1.99 2.72 -0.07
N ASP A 37 -2.58 1.63 0.38
CA ASP A 37 -2.09 0.27 0.19
C ASP A 37 -3.11 -0.57 -0.56
N ILE A 38 -2.65 -1.38 -1.50
CA ILE A 38 -3.48 -2.21 -2.35
C ILE A 38 -3.03 -3.65 -2.27
N ILE A 39 -3.91 -4.56 -1.85
CA ILE A 39 -3.72 -6.00 -2.02
C ILE A 39 -4.31 -6.41 -3.36
N VAL A 40 -3.54 -7.18 -4.14
CA VAL A 40 -3.95 -7.65 -5.46
C VAL A 40 -4.29 -9.13 -5.40
N ARG A 41 -5.54 -9.46 -5.75
CA ARG A 41 -6.02 -10.83 -5.91
C ARG A 41 -6.37 -11.07 -7.38
N HIS A 42 -5.83 -12.14 -7.94
CA HIS A 42 -6.23 -12.60 -9.25
C HIS A 42 -7.58 -13.34 -9.19
N VAL A 43 -8.32 -13.35 -10.30
CA VAL A 43 -9.62 -14.04 -10.38
C VAL A 43 -9.52 -15.55 -10.13
N ASP A 44 -8.35 -16.16 -10.26
CA ASP A 44 -8.09 -17.56 -9.92
C ASP A 44 -7.91 -17.80 -8.41
N GLY A 45 -7.94 -16.74 -7.58
CA GLY A 45 -7.82 -16.80 -6.13
C GLY A 45 -6.42 -16.58 -5.58
N THR A 46 -5.38 -16.45 -6.43
CA THR A 46 -4.01 -16.19 -5.97
C THR A 46 -3.78 -14.71 -5.69
N TYR A 47 -2.78 -14.42 -4.87
CA TYR A 47 -2.38 -13.07 -4.43
C TYR A 47 -0.98 -12.72 -4.92
N LEU A 48 -0.80 -11.47 -5.33
CA LEU A 48 0.49 -10.93 -5.75
C LEU A 48 1.36 -10.58 -4.54
N LEU A 49 2.58 -11.08 -4.54
CA LEU A 49 3.65 -10.63 -3.64
C LEU A 49 4.78 -9.99 -4.44
N MET A 50 5.28 -8.86 -3.93
CA MET A 50 6.41 -8.14 -4.49
C MET A 50 7.59 -8.22 -3.52
N GLN A 51 8.81 -8.48 -4.00
CA GLN A 51 10.01 -8.52 -3.17
C GLN A 51 10.71 -7.16 -3.19
N ARG A 52 10.95 -6.59 -2.01
CA ARG A 52 11.62 -5.29 -1.87
C ARG A 52 13.08 -5.35 -2.35
N ASP A 53 13.51 -4.29 -3.02
CA ASP A 53 14.92 -4.10 -3.38
C ASP A 53 15.80 -4.16 -2.11
N THR A 54 16.92 -4.86 -2.21
CA THR A 54 17.84 -5.08 -1.08
C THR A 54 18.43 -3.79 -0.50
N ARG A 55 18.38 -2.68 -1.26
CA ARG A 55 18.86 -1.36 -0.83
C ARG A 55 17.85 -0.60 0.03
N LYS A 56 16.60 -1.05 0.11
CA LYS A 56 15.54 -0.44 0.91
C LYS A 56 15.53 -0.96 2.34
N SER A 57 14.82 -0.24 3.22
CA SER A 57 14.43 -0.78 4.53
C SER A 57 13.67 -2.08 4.32
N TYR A 58 13.92 -3.11 5.14
CA TYR A 58 13.38 -4.45 4.99
C TYR A 58 13.71 -5.11 3.63
N GLY A 59 14.87 -4.78 3.06
CA GLY A 59 15.31 -5.31 1.76
C GLY A 59 15.30 -6.83 1.70
N GLY A 60 14.81 -7.37 0.57
CA GLY A 60 14.67 -8.80 0.35
C GLY A 60 13.40 -9.44 0.94
N MET A 61 12.66 -8.73 1.79
CA MET A 61 11.36 -9.19 2.28
C MET A 61 10.26 -9.04 1.23
N TRP A 62 9.23 -9.85 1.36
CA TRP A 62 8.05 -9.81 0.51
C TRP A 62 7.01 -8.83 1.05
N GLU A 63 6.31 -8.17 0.15
CA GLU A 63 5.17 -7.30 0.44
C GLU A 63 3.91 -7.86 -0.22
N ALA A 64 2.83 -7.95 0.55
CA ALA A 64 1.52 -8.31 0.01
C ALA A 64 0.79 -7.11 -0.61
N THR A 65 1.29 -5.90 -0.40
CA THR A 65 0.69 -4.66 -0.90
C THR A 65 1.60 -3.93 -1.89
N ALA A 66 0.98 -3.31 -2.90
CA ALA A 66 1.53 -2.15 -3.58
C ALA A 66 1.01 -0.89 -2.89
N GLY A 67 1.79 0.19 -2.86
CA GLY A 67 1.29 1.43 -2.27
C GLY A 67 2.34 2.46 -1.93
N GLY A 68 1.86 3.63 -1.56
CA GLY A 68 2.70 4.76 -1.20
C GLY A 68 1.90 6.00 -0.81
N SER A 69 2.61 7.09 -0.59
CA SER A 69 2.04 8.36 -0.17
C SER A 69 1.33 9.08 -1.33
N ALA A 70 0.15 9.61 -1.04
CA ALA A 70 -0.57 10.44 -1.99
C ALA A 70 0.15 11.76 -2.21
N LEU A 71 0.28 12.14 -3.46
CA LEU A 71 0.76 13.47 -3.84
C LEU A 71 -0.29 14.53 -3.51
N LYS A 72 0.16 15.75 -3.28
CA LYS A 72 -0.74 16.89 -3.04
C LYS A 72 -1.80 16.99 -4.14
N GLY A 73 -3.06 17.02 -3.75
CA GLY A 73 -4.21 17.09 -4.66
C GLY A 73 -4.75 15.74 -5.11
N GLU A 74 -4.12 14.62 -4.78
CA GLU A 74 -4.66 13.30 -5.07
C GLU A 74 -5.75 12.90 -4.08
N THR A 75 -6.80 12.26 -4.60
CA THR A 75 -7.75 11.51 -3.79
C THR A 75 -7.16 10.13 -3.43
N PRO A 76 -7.72 9.40 -2.44
CA PRO A 76 -7.27 8.04 -2.14
C PRO A 76 -7.29 7.11 -3.37
N LEU A 77 -8.34 7.18 -4.17
CA LEU A 77 -8.46 6.34 -5.36
C LEU A 77 -7.42 6.70 -6.45
N MET A 78 -7.14 8.00 -6.63
CA MET A 78 -6.09 8.45 -7.57
C MET A 78 -4.72 7.94 -7.14
N CYS A 79 -4.38 8.10 -5.86
CA CYS A 79 -3.14 7.59 -5.28
C CYS A 79 -3.03 6.08 -5.48
N ALA A 80 -4.04 5.32 -5.08
CA ALA A 80 -4.04 3.87 -5.18
C ALA A 80 -3.83 3.37 -6.62
N ARG A 81 -4.50 3.99 -7.60
CA ARG A 81 -4.32 3.64 -9.01
C ARG A 81 -2.93 3.95 -9.54
N ARG A 82 -2.37 5.10 -9.16
CA ARG A 82 -1.01 5.50 -9.57
C ARG A 82 0.02 4.54 -8.98
N GLU A 83 -0.01 4.31 -7.67
CA GLU A 83 0.94 3.43 -6.98
C GLU A 83 0.88 1.99 -7.52
N LEU A 84 -0.31 1.45 -7.73
CA LEU A 84 -0.49 0.11 -8.31
C LEU A 84 0.14 0.01 -9.70
N ALA A 85 -0.10 1.01 -10.55
CA ALA A 85 0.46 1.04 -11.90
C ALA A 85 1.99 1.21 -11.90
N GLU A 86 2.53 2.08 -11.04
CA GLU A 86 3.97 2.33 -10.92
C GLU A 86 4.72 1.10 -10.41
N GLU A 87 4.22 0.44 -9.38
CA GLU A 87 4.92 -0.67 -8.73
C GLU A 87 4.71 -2.02 -9.43
N THR A 88 3.60 -2.23 -10.12
CA THR A 88 3.25 -3.53 -10.70
C THR A 88 2.95 -3.53 -12.19
N GLY A 89 2.68 -2.38 -12.78
CA GLY A 89 2.19 -2.26 -14.15
C GLY A 89 0.69 -2.49 -14.30
N ILE A 90 -0.01 -2.94 -13.25
CA ILE A 90 -1.45 -3.26 -13.32
C ILE A 90 -2.27 -1.99 -13.43
N ILE A 91 -3.14 -1.94 -14.43
CA ILE A 91 -4.15 -0.89 -14.58
C ILE A 91 -5.48 -1.41 -14.04
N ALA A 92 -5.86 -0.96 -12.85
CA ALA A 92 -7.09 -1.39 -12.22
C ALA A 92 -8.29 -0.59 -12.72
N ASN A 93 -9.32 -1.30 -13.18
CA ASN A 93 -10.61 -0.69 -13.52
C ASN A 93 -11.42 -0.38 -12.26
N GLN A 94 -11.31 -1.22 -11.24
CA GLN A 94 -12.04 -1.09 -9.98
C GLN A 94 -11.16 -1.47 -8.81
N LEU A 95 -11.20 -0.64 -7.76
CA LEU A 95 -10.60 -0.90 -6.45
C LEU A 95 -11.71 -0.81 -5.40
N THR A 96 -11.74 -1.78 -4.48
CA THR A 96 -12.69 -1.79 -3.37
C THR A 96 -11.98 -1.36 -2.09
N GLU A 97 -12.44 -0.28 -1.47
CA GLU A 97 -11.94 0.13 -0.16
C GLU A 97 -12.34 -0.89 0.89
N VAL A 98 -11.37 -1.36 1.67
CA VAL A 98 -11.58 -2.42 2.68
C VAL A 98 -11.22 -1.96 4.10
N GLY A 99 -10.53 -0.84 4.27
CA GLY A 99 -10.20 -0.33 5.59
C GLY A 99 -9.54 1.05 5.59
N ARG A 100 -9.53 1.65 6.77
CA ARG A 100 -8.82 2.91 7.06
C ARG A 100 -8.17 2.84 8.43
N MET A 101 -7.00 3.43 8.58
CA MET A 101 -6.29 3.47 9.86
C MET A 101 -5.34 4.68 9.95
N ALA A 102 -5.41 5.44 11.04
CA ALA A 102 -4.42 6.46 11.37
C ALA A 102 -3.30 5.85 12.22
N VAL A 103 -2.05 6.09 11.84
CA VAL A 103 -0.85 5.65 12.56
C VAL A 103 -0.04 6.88 12.96
N LYS A 104 -0.05 7.21 14.26
CA LYS A 104 0.59 8.42 14.79
C LYS A 104 2.12 8.40 14.65
N GLU A 105 2.72 7.27 14.84
CA GLU A 105 4.18 7.09 14.84
C GLU A 105 4.82 7.47 13.50
N THR A 106 4.08 7.34 12.42
CA THR A 106 4.52 7.66 11.06
C THR A 106 3.78 8.84 10.45
N HIS A 107 2.88 9.48 11.20
CA HIS A 107 1.99 10.54 10.71
C HIS A 107 1.23 10.13 9.44
N SER A 108 0.83 8.85 9.35
CA SER A 108 0.21 8.28 8.16
C SER A 108 -1.25 7.94 8.40
N PHE A 109 -2.12 8.38 7.48
CA PHE A 109 -3.49 7.93 7.40
C PHE A 109 -3.60 6.95 6.23
N TYR A 110 -3.79 5.68 6.53
CA TYR A 110 -3.88 4.62 5.53
C TYR A 110 -5.31 4.45 5.05
N VAL A 111 -5.45 4.33 3.73
CA VAL A 111 -6.67 3.84 3.06
C VAL A 111 -6.29 2.59 2.30
N GLU A 112 -6.93 1.48 2.64
CA GLU A 112 -6.59 0.15 2.16
C GLU A 112 -7.60 -0.34 1.12
N TYR A 113 -7.11 -0.90 0.03
CA TYR A 113 -7.88 -1.36 -1.11
C TYR A 113 -7.61 -2.82 -1.44
N LEU A 114 -8.65 -3.50 -1.94
CA LEU A 114 -8.54 -4.78 -2.64
C LEU A 114 -8.73 -4.55 -4.14
N CYS A 115 -7.76 -5.02 -4.92
CA CYS A 115 -7.83 -5.09 -6.37
C CYS A 115 -8.08 -6.54 -6.78
N VAL A 116 -9.23 -6.83 -7.35
CA VAL A 116 -9.50 -8.12 -7.99
C VAL A 116 -9.32 -7.95 -9.49
N THR A 117 -8.44 -8.74 -10.10
CA THR A 117 -8.02 -8.55 -11.48
C THR A 117 -7.88 -9.86 -12.25
N ASP A 118 -8.09 -9.81 -13.56
CA ASP A 118 -7.74 -10.87 -14.52
C ASP A 118 -6.45 -10.55 -15.30
N TRP A 119 -5.62 -9.64 -14.79
CA TRP A 119 -4.36 -9.24 -15.40
C TRP A 119 -3.46 -10.43 -15.68
N ASP A 120 -2.75 -10.42 -16.82
CA ASP A 120 -1.80 -11.49 -17.13
C ASP A 120 -0.74 -11.60 -16.02
N LYS A 121 -0.72 -12.74 -15.33
CA LYS A 121 0.18 -13.00 -14.20
C LYS A 121 1.67 -12.93 -14.57
N ASN A 122 2.00 -13.02 -15.85
CA ASN A 122 3.36 -12.90 -16.36
C ASN A 122 3.70 -11.47 -16.82
N ASP A 123 2.72 -10.55 -16.83
CA ASP A 123 2.90 -9.17 -17.25
C ASP A 123 2.96 -8.22 -16.04
N ILE A 124 3.80 -8.55 -15.07
CA ILE A 124 4.08 -7.70 -13.91
C ILE A 124 5.39 -6.96 -14.15
N HIS A 125 5.33 -5.64 -14.04
CA HIS A 125 6.48 -4.77 -14.21
C HIS A 125 7.05 -4.38 -12.84
N LEU A 126 8.34 -4.63 -12.65
CA LEU A 126 9.05 -4.25 -11.44
C LEU A 126 9.49 -2.79 -11.56
N GLN A 127 9.24 -2.01 -10.52
CA GLN A 127 9.74 -0.64 -10.43
C GLN A 127 11.22 -0.66 -10.00
N GLU A 128 12.11 -0.12 -10.83
CA GLU A 128 13.53 -0.06 -10.54
C GLU A 128 13.82 0.70 -9.23
N GLY A 129 14.63 0.09 -8.37
CA GLY A 129 14.97 0.64 -7.06
C GLY A 129 13.93 0.39 -5.96
N GLU A 130 12.74 -0.11 -6.32
CA GLU A 130 11.67 -0.43 -5.37
C GLU A 130 11.52 -1.94 -5.18
N THR A 131 11.42 -2.70 -6.27
CA THR A 131 11.16 -4.14 -6.26
C THR A 131 12.11 -4.90 -7.18
N ILE A 132 12.45 -6.14 -6.81
CA ILE A 132 13.40 -7.01 -7.54
C ILE A 132 12.80 -8.31 -8.04
N ALA A 133 11.64 -8.71 -7.53
CA ALA A 133 10.95 -9.93 -7.95
C ALA A 133 9.47 -9.85 -7.59
N TYR A 134 8.67 -10.74 -8.18
CA TYR A 134 7.28 -10.97 -7.80
C TYR A 134 6.95 -12.46 -7.84
N LYS A 135 5.90 -12.84 -7.13
CA LYS A 135 5.28 -14.16 -7.20
C LYS A 135 3.80 -14.09 -6.91
N TRP A 136 3.06 -15.08 -7.40
CA TRP A 136 1.66 -15.30 -7.03
C TRP A 136 1.57 -16.48 -6.07
N VAL A 137 0.84 -16.30 -4.99
CA VAL A 137 0.71 -17.30 -3.92
C VAL A 137 -0.75 -17.64 -3.67
N GLU A 138 -1.02 -18.85 -3.22
CA GLU A 138 -2.33 -19.25 -2.75
C GLU A 138 -2.70 -18.51 -1.45
N LYS A 139 -3.99 -18.36 -1.19
CA LYS A 139 -4.50 -17.69 0.00
C LYS A 139 -3.92 -18.27 1.29
N ASP A 140 -3.90 -19.59 1.42
CA ASP A 140 -3.39 -20.24 2.62
C ASP A 140 -1.89 -20.01 2.83
N GLU A 141 -1.12 -19.93 1.75
CA GLU A 141 0.29 -19.56 1.80
C GLU A 141 0.47 -18.13 2.32
N LEU A 142 -0.29 -17.18 1.76
CA LEU A 142 -0.26 -15.79 2.21
C LEU A 142 -0.58 -15.66 3.70
N LEU A 143 -1.66 -16.32 4.15
CA LEU A 143 -2.10 -16.26 5.55
C LEU A 143 -1.14 -16.97 6.52
N ALA A 144 -0.32 -17.90 6.03
CA ALA A 144 0.68 -18.60 6.82
C ALA A 144 2.03 -17.89 6.90
N MET A 145 2.26 -16.83 6.12
CA MET A 145 3.52 -16.09 6.09
C MET A 145 3.80 -15.44 7.45
N LYS A 146 5.06 -15.51 7.87
CA LYS A 146 5.53 -14.98 9.14
C LYS A 146 5.88 -13.49 9.02
N LYS A 147 5.96 -12.80 10.16
CA LYS A 147 6.35 -11.38 10.21
C LYS A 147 7.71 -11.09 9.59
N ASP A 148 8.66 -12.01 9.66
CA ASP A 148 9.99 -11.90 9.07
C ASP A 148 10.02 -12.14 7.54
N GLU A 149 8.91 -12.59 6.97
CA GLU A 149 8.72 -12.75 5.52
C GLU A 149 7.93 -11.60 4.91
N LEU A 150 7.01 -11.00 5.69
CA LEU A 150 6.23 -9.81 5.35
C LEU A 150 6.80 -8.56 6.04
N VAL A 151 6.73 -7.43 5.36
CA VAL A 151 7.47 -6.21 5.70
C VAL A 151 7.10 -5.61 7.06
N THR A 152 5.83 -5.53 7.42
CA THR A 152 5.39 -4.83 8.63
C THR A 152 4.27 -5.55 9.38
N GLU A 153 4.13 -5.22 10.68
CA GLU A 153 2.98 -5.68 11.47
C GLU A 153 1.65 -5.21 10.90
N ARG A 154 1.62 -3.97 10.39
CA ARG A 154 0.42 -3.41 9.76
C ARG A 154 0.01 -4.22 8.52
N MET A 155 0.97 -4.60 7.71
CA MET A 155 0.70 -5.45 6.54
C MET A 155 0.16 -6.81 6.96
N GLN A 156 0.70 -7.39 8.03
CA GLN A 156 0.20 -8.65 8.60
C GLN A 156 -1.26 -8.49 9.06
N LEU A 157 -1.58 -7.39 9.74
CA LEU A 157 -2.97 -7.09 10.14
C LEU A 157 -3.90 -6.95 8.95
N PHE A 158 -3.47 -6.28 7.89
CA PHE A 158 -4.26 -6.15 6.65
C PHE A 158 -4.53 -7.51 6.00
N VAL A 159 -3.53 -8.39 5.95
CA VAL A 159 -3.70 -9.77 5.48
C VAL A 159 -4.69 -10.56 6.34
N ASP A 160 -4.63 -10.40 7.66
CA ASP A 160 -5.56 -11.04 8.59
C ASP A 160 -7.00 -10.53 8.44
N GLU A 161 -7.18 -9.22 8.22
CA GLU A 161 -8.48 -8.62 7.94
C GLU A 161 -9.13 -9.18 6.66
N LEU A 162 -8.35 -9.45 5.61
CA LEU A 162 -8.87 -10.11 4.40
C LEU A 162 -9.48 -11.48 4.69
N LYS A 163 -8.95 -12.20 5.65
CA LYS A 163 -9.47 -13.50 6.08
C LYS A 163 -10.90 -13.36 6.64
N GLU A 164 -11.14 -12.32 7.45
CA GLU A 164 -12.46 -12.03 8.05
C GLU A 164 -13.45 -11.58 6.99
N LEU A 165 -13.01 -10.89 5.94
CA LEU A 165 -13.84 -10.47 4.81
C LEU A 165 -14.18 -11.62 3.84
N GLY A 166 -13.65 -12.82 4.05
CA GLY A 166 -13.90 -13.97 3.18
C GLY A 166 -13.19 -13.90 1.83
N CYS A 167 -12.23 -13.01 1.71
CA CYS A 167 -11.45 -12.83 0.48
C CYS A 167 -10.33 -13.86 0.34
#